data_696dde2ae345d3a7dafbeacffdb981f6
#
_entry.id   696dde2ae345d3a7dafbeacffdb981f6
#
_cell.length_a   1.000
_cell.length_b   1.000
_cell.length_c   1.000
_cell.angle_alpha   90.00
_cell.angle_beta   90.00
_cell.angle_gamma   90.00
#
_symmetry.space_group_name_H-M   'P 1'
#
loop_
_entity.id
_entity.type
_entity.pdbx_description
1 polymer ?
#
loop_
_entity_poly.entity_id
_entity_poly.type
_entity_poly.pdbx_seq_one_letter_code
_entity_poly.pdbx_strand_id
1 'polypeptide(L)'
;LIRRSSAAKPHPLWSLQVMMDEPELVANVHRDFCLAGARVICLNTYSVTRHRLQMGSALPDLPELLKHAGDLARAGIQASGLSGIDIVASLPPLTASYLQQSPLSPEQMKDEYKELMELQRYHVDGFLAETLSSIAEGEAVLLAAQEADTGVHLAFTVQDEDGTRLRSGELLEDALRVCVPLKPLSIILNCSVPEAIDQGLPLLAVATKTFGA
;
A
#
# COMPACT_ATOMS: atom_id res chain seq x y z
N LEU A 1 3.49 10.89 10.91
CA LEU A 1 2.31 11.76 10.96
C LEU A 1 1.71 11.82 12.36
N ILE A 2 1.15 10.73 12.88
CA ILE A 2 0.41 10.70 14.15
C ILE A 2 1.20 11.30 15.33
N ARG A 3 2.51 11.01 15.43
CA ARG A 3 3.37 11.59 16.50
C ARG A 3 3.62 13.09 16.36
N ARG A 4 3.43 13.67 15.17
CA ARG A 4 3.60 15.10 14.91
C ARG A 4 2.28 15.85 14.93
N SER A 5 1.14 15.16 14.90
CA SER A 5 -0.17 15.79 14.95
C SER A 5 -0.53 16.31 16.34
N SER A 6 -1.45 17.24 16.39
CA SER A 6 -1.99 17.81 17.64
C SER A 6 -2.94 16.85 18.38
N ALA A 7 -3.30 15.72 17.78
CA ALA A 7 -4.24 14.75 18.35
C ALA A 7 -3.68 14.12 19.64
N ALA A 8 -4.43 14.21 20.73
CA ALA A 8 -4.04 13.65 22.02
C ALA A 8 -4.00 12.10 22.04
N LYS A 9 -4.75 11.46 21.13
CA LYS A 9 -4.81 10.00 20.98
C LYS A 9 -4.94 9.64 19.51
N PRO A 10 -4.40 8.48 19.06
CA PRO A 10 -4.62 7.99 17.70
C PRO A 10 -6.12 7.79 17.43
N HIS A 11 -6.59 8.29 16.30
CA HIS A 11 -7.95 8.04 15.81
C HIS A 11 -8.02 6.67 15.11
N PRO A 12 -9.18 5.96 15.09
CA PRO A 12 -9.34 4.71 14.33
C PRO A 12 -8.99 4.82 12.84
N LEU A 13 -9.16 5.99 12.25
CA LEU A 13 -8.76 6.29 10.86
C LEU A 13 -7.28 6.69 10.71
N TRP A 14 -6.51 6.65 11.78
CA TRP A 14 -5.06 6.87 11.81
C TRP A 14 -4.62 8.14 11.07
N SER A 15 -3.75 7.97 10.07
CA SER A 15 -3.18 9.07 9.30
C SER A 15 -4.18 9.76 8.38
N LEU A 16 -5.29 9.12 8.05
CA LEU A 16 -6.39 9.77 7.32
C LEU A 16 -6.99 10.91 8.15
N GLN A 17 -7.21 10.69 9.46
CA GLN A 17 -7.71 11.78 10.33
C GLN A 17 -6.74 12.96 10.35
N VAL A 18 -5.42 12.69 10.44
CA VAL A 18 -4.41 13.75 10.37
C VAL A 18 -4.48 14.51 9.04
N MET A 19 -4.72 13.81 7.94
CA MET A 19 -4.86 14.44 6.62
C MET A 19 -6.07 15.40 6.58
N MET A 20 -7.14 15.05 7.26
CA MET A 20 -8.34 15.90 7.34
C MET A 20 -8.15 17.10 8.26
N ASP A 21 -7.54 16.89 9.42
CA ASP A 21 -7.44 17.92 10.47
C ASP A 21 -6.22 18.85 10.25
N GLU A 22 -5.12 18.32 9.75
CA GLU A 22 -3.83 19.00 9.61
C GLU A 22 -3.16 18.68 8.25
N PRO A 23 -3.79 19.05 7.10
CA PRO A 23 -3.29 18.70 5.77
C PRO A 23 -1.88 19.22 5.51
N GLU A 24 -1.54 20.42 6.01
CA GLU A 24 -0.20 20.98 5.88
C GLU A 24 0.87 20.13 6.56
N LEU A 25 0.53 19.43 7.65
CA LEU A 25 1.45 18.52 8.30
C LEU A 25 1.79 17.33 7.39
N VAL A 26 0.82 16.81 6.63
CA VAL A 26 1.05 15.74 5.66
C VAL A 26 2.01 16.19 4.56
N ALA A 27 1.77 17.37 3.96
CA ALA A 27 2.65 17.94 2.95
C ALA A 27 4.07 18.19 3.50
N ASN A 28 4.20 18.71 4.73
CA ASN A 28 5.49 18.90 5.39
C ASN A 28 6.24 17.58 5.64
N VAL A 29 5.53 16.50 5.99
CA VAL A 29 6.16 15.18 6.16
C VAL A 29 6.67 14.66 4.82
N HIS A 30 5.92 14.77 3.74
CA HIS A 30 6.40 14.43 2.40
C HIS A 30 7.64 15.23 2.02
N ARG A 31 7.62 16.56 2.22
CA ARG A 31 8.81 17.42 2.01
C ARG A 31 10.02 16.94 2.80
N ASP A 32 9.85 16.65 4.08
CA ASP A 32 10.94 16.23 4.96
C ASP A 32 11.57 14.91 4.49
N PHE A 33 10.76 13.96 4.00
CA PHE A 33 11.28 12.72 3.40
C PHE A 33 12.03 12.98 2.08
N CYS A 34 11.54 13.89 1.23
CA CYS A 34 12.26 14.31 0.02
C CYS A 34 13.63 14.89 0.39
N LEU A 35 13.68 15.82 1.34
CA LEU A 35 14.93 16.43 1.83
C LEU A 35 15.87 15.42 2.48
N ALA A 36 15.34 14.35 3.07
CA ALA A 36 16.12 13.24 3.61
C ALA A 36 16.65 12.28 2.51
N GLY A 37 16.31 12.49 1.23
CA GLY A 37 16.83 11.72 0.12
C GLY A 37 15.86 10.70 -0.47
N ALA A 38 14.57 10.69 -0.08
CA ALA A 38 13.57 9.82 -0.69
C ALA A 38 13.43 10.13 -2.18
N ARG A 39 13.33 9.09 -3.01
CA ARG A 39 13.08 9.16 -4.45
C ARG A 39 11.69 8.69 -4.83
N VAL A 40 11.00 8.04 -3.90
CA VAL A 40 9.60 7.62 -4.04
C VAL A 40 8.84 8.09 -2.80
N ILE A 41 7.72 8.74 -3.02
CA ILE A 41 6.78 9.17 -1.98
C ILE A 41 5.51 8.33 -2.11
N CYS A 42 5.17 7.61 -1.04
CA CYS A 42 3.90 6.89 -0.95
C CYS A 42 2.82 7.82 -0.43
N LEU A 43 1.65 7.82 -1.08
CA LEU A 43 0.50 8.60 -0.65
C LEU A 43 0.00 8.17 0.73
N ASN A 44 -0.56 9.11 1.47
CA ASN A 44 -1.21 8.85 2.75
C ASN A 44 -2.62 8.24 2.56
N THR A 45 -2.71 7.17 1.75
CA THR A 45 -3.98 6.52 1.37
C THR A 45 -4.18 5.14 2.00
N TYR A 46 -3.27 4.68 2.88
CA TYR A 46 -3.38 3.37 3.54
C TYR A 46 -4.70 3.14 4.27
N SER A 47 -5.30 4.17 4.84
CA SER A 47 -6.59 4.09 5.53
C SER A 47 -7.78 4.53 4.65
N VAL A 48 -7.56 4.79 3.36
CA VAL A 48 -8.58 5.29 2.45
C VAL A 48 -9.14 4.14 1.63
N THR A 49 -9.95 3.30 2.27
CA THR A 49 -10.70 2.20 1.63
C THR A 49 -12.18 2.30 2.01
N ARG A 50 -13.08 1.76 1.19
CA ARG A 50 -14.52 1.78 1.46
C ARG A 50 -14.87 1.25 2.85
N HIS A 51 -14.27 0.13 3.25
CA HIS A 51 -14.54 -0.48 4.56
C HIS A 51 -14.06 0.39 5.73
N ARG A 52 -12.87 1.01 5.61
CA ARG A 52 -12.36 1.88 6.68
C ARG A 52 -13.13 3.19 6.78
N LEU A 53 -13.60 3.74 5.66
CA LEU A 53 -14.41 4.95 5.64
C LEU A 53 -15.76 4.76 6.33
N GLN A 54 -16.32 3.55 6.33
CA GLN A 54 -17.55 3.24 7.07
C GLN A 54 -17.39 3.36 8.59
N MET A 55 -16.17 3.37 9.12
CA MET A 55 -15.90 3.56 10.56
C MET A 55 -15.89 5.05 10.97
N GLY A 56 -15.85 5.95 10.00
CA GLY A 56 -15.87 7.40 10.23
C GLY A 56 -17.27 7.99 9.99
N SER A 57 -17.57 9.14 10.63
CA SER A 57 -18.78 9.91 10.39
C SER A 57 -18.44 11.15 9.58
N ALA A 58 -19.29 11.50 8.60
CA ALA A 58 -19.19 12.73 7.82
C ALA A 58 -17.83 12.95 7.11
N LEU A 59 -17.22 11.86 6.58
CA LEU A 59 -16.01 11.97 5.76
C LEU A 59 -16.37 12.40 4.33
N PRO A 60 -15.46 13.10 3.64
CA PRO A 60 -15.54 13.28 2.19
C PRO A 60 -15.63 11.94 1.48
N ASP A 61 -16.08 11.95 0.23
CA ASP A 61 -16.16 10.73 -0.56
C ASP A 61 -14.75 10.21 -0.94
N LEU A 62 -14.70 8.94 -1.34
CA LEU A 62 -13.46 8.25 -1.67
C LEU A 62 -12.62 9.00 -2.73
N PRO A 63 -13.20 9.47 -3.88
CA PRO A 63 -12.45 10.21 -4.89
C PRO A 63 -11.83 11.52 -4.36
N GLU A 64 -12.55 12.28 -3.52
CA GLU A 64 -12.04 13.52 -2.95
C GLU A 64 -10.85 13.27 -2.03
N LEU A 65 -10.93 12.24 -1.16
CA LEU A 65 -9.84 11.87 -0.26
C LEU A 65 -8.58 11.43 -1.02
N LEU A 66 -8.75 10.60 -2.06
CA LEU A 66 -7.63 10.12 -2.86
C LEU A 66 -6.96 11.26 -3.64
N LYS A 67 -7.76 12.15 -4.24
CA LYS A 67 -7.25 13.35 -4.90
C LYS A 67 -6.50 14.25 -3.91
N HIS A 68 -7.08 14.51 -2.74
CA HIS A 68 -6.47 15.36 -1.72
C HIS A 68 -5.10 14.82 -1.26
N ALA A 69 -4.98 13.51 -1.05
CA ALA A 69 -3.69 12.88 -0.73
C ALA A 69 -2.64 13.12 -1.82
N GLY A 70 -3.01 13.00 -3.10
CA GLY A 70 -2.15 13.30 -4.23
C GLY A 70 -1.71 14.77 -4.29
N ASP A 71 -2.63 15.70 -4.02
CA ASP A 71 -2.31 17.13 -4.00
C ASP A 71 -1.32 17.48 -2.88
N LEU A 72 -1.49 16.89 -1.69
CA LEU A 72 -0.58 17.08 -0.56
C LEU A 72 0.82 16.52 -0.82
N ALA A 73 0.93 15.35 -1.46
CA ALA A 73 2.23 14.79 -1.84
C ALA A 73 2.95 15.71 -2.84
N ARG A 74 2.24 16.18 -3.88
CA ARG A 74 2.80 17.14 -4.84
C ARG A 74 3.24 18.44 -4.16
N ALA A 75 2.43 18.98 -3.27
CA ALA A 75 2.78 20.19 -2.52
C ALA A 75 4.06 19.98 -1.68
N GLY A 76 4.21 18.83 -1.04
CA GLY A 76 5.41 18.47 -0.27
C GLY A 76 6.66 18.37 -1.16
N ILE A 77 6.56 17.70 -2.32
CA ILE A 77 7.66 17.59 -3.29
C ILE A 77 8.04 18.99 -3.80
N GLN A 78 7.07 19.81 -4.21
CA GLN A 78 7.32 21.16 -4.66
C GLN A 78 8.01 22.02 -3.59
N ALA A 79 7.57 21.92 -2.33
CA ALA A 79 8.15 22.65 -1.21
C ALA A 79 9.59 22.18 -0.85
N SER A 80 10.00 20.97 -1.29
CA SER A 80 11.37 20.49 -1.13
C SER A 80 12.35 21.14 -2.11
N GLY A 81 11.88 21.68 -3.23
CA GLY A 81 12.69 22.18 -4.33
C GLY A 81 13.43 21.10 -5.14
N LEU A 82 13.13 19.81 -4.88
CA LEU A 82 13.76 18.67 -5.55
C LEU A 82 12.91 18.17 -6.72
N SER A 83 13.54 17.47 -7.67
CA SER A 83 12.91 16.86 -8.84
C SER A 83 13.30 15.39 -8.97
N GLY A 84 12.62 14.65 -9.85
CA GLY A 84 12.87 13.22 -10.05
C GLY A 84 12.45 12.39 -8.85
N ILE A 85 11.31 12.74 -8.24
CA ILE A 85 10.69 12.02 -7.13
C ILE A 85 9.36 11.49 -7.63
N ASP A 86 9.19 10.19 -7.62
CA ASP A 86 7.98 9.51 -8.04
C ASP A 86 6.96 9.46 -6.90
N ILE A 87 5.69 9.51 -7.24
CA ILE A 87 4.57 9.35 -6.31
C ILE A 87 3.93 7.99 -6.58
N VAL A 88 3.79 7.16 -5.54
CA VAL A 88 3.05 5.89 -5.61
C VAL A 88 1.82 5.92 -4.71
N ALA A 89 0.70 5.39 -5.21
CA ALA A 89 -0.48 5.18 -4.38
C ALA A 89 -0.29 3.94 -3.50
N SER A 90 -0.71 4.03 -2.24
CA SER A 90 -0.87 2.88 -1.37
C SER A 90 -2.16 2.13 -1.72
N LEU A 91 -2.05 0.83 -1.98
CA LEU A 91 -3.15 -0.12 -2.11
C LEU A 91 -3.06 -1.09 -0.92
N PRO A 92 -3.70 -0.78 0.20
CA PRO A 92 -3.60 -1.55 1.44
C PRO A 92 -4.53 -2.77 1.43
N PRO A 93 -4.47 -3.67 2.44
CA PRO A 93 -5.55 -4.60 2.72
C PRO A 93 -6.88 -3.86 2.84
N LEU A 94 -7.89 -4.25 2.06
CA LEU A 94 -9.13 -3.47 1.86
C LEU A 94 -9.95 -3.30 3.14
N THR A 95 -9.91 -4.28 4.05
CA THR A 95 -10.71 -4.29 5.28
C THR A 95 -9.87 -4.00 6.52
N ALA A 96 -8.99 -4.91 6.90
CA ALA A 96 -8.08 -4.74 8.02
C ALA A 96 -6.72 -5.39 7.74
N SER A 97 -5.67 -4.87 8.37
CA SER A 97 -4.31 -5.42 8.26
C SER A 97 -4.19 -6.72 9.04
N TYR A 98 -3.32 -7.62 8.57
CA TYR A 98 -2.93 -8.86 9.27
C TYR A 98 -4.07 -9.88 9.46
N LEU A 99 -5.12 -9.81 8.67
CA LEU A 99 -6.16 -10.82 8.69
C LEU A 99 -5.63 -12.13 8.08
N GLN A 100 -6.02 -13.26 8.69
CA GLN A 100 -5.75 -14.58 8.11
C GLN A 100 -6.60 -14.82 6.86
N GLN A 101 -7.81 -14.28 6.83
CA GLN A 101 -8.73 -14.38 5.71
C GLN A 101 -9.52 -13.09 5.55
N SER A 102 -9.58 -12.58 4.33
CA SER A 102 -10.43 -11.44 4.01
C SER A 102 -11.91 -11.84 4.08
N PRO A 103 -12.80 -10.98 4.59
CA PRO A 103 -14.24 -11.20 4.51
C PRO A 103 -14.79 -10.99 3.09
N LEU A 104 -14.01 -10.41 2.18
CA LEU A 104 -14.38 -10.17 0.78
C LEU A 104 -14.05 -11.38 -0.07
N SER A 105 -14.88 -11.66 -1.08
CA SER A 105 -14.56 -12.64 -2.12
C SER A 105 -13.40 -12.14 -2.99
N PRO A 106 -12.67 -13.03 -3.70
CA PRO A 106 -11.62 -12.64 -4.64
C PRO A 106 -12.10 -11.63 -5.70
N GLU A 107 -13.31 -11.81 -6.22
CA GLU A 107 -13.89 -10.89 -7.20
C GLU A 107 -14.17 -9.51 -6.60
N GLN A 108 -14.74 -9.44 -5.40
CA GLN A 108 -14.93 -8.18 -4.68
C GLN A 108 -13.61 -7.45 -4.43
N MET A 109 -12.57 -8.18 -4.00
CA MET A 109 -11.25 -7.59 -3.79
C MET A 109 -10.68 -7.04 -5.10
N LYS A 110 -10.77 -7.79 -6.20
CA LYS A 110 -10.30 -7.36 -7.51
C LYS A 110 -11.01 -6.08 -7.96
N ASP A 111 -12.33 -6.03 -7.87
CA ASP A 111 -13.13 -4.87 -8.29
C ASP A 111 -12.79 -3.63 -7.45
N GLU A 112 -12.64 -3.77 -6.13
CA GLU A 112 -12.28 -2.65 -5.25
C GLU A 112 -10.85 -2.14 -5.51
N TYR A 113 -9.87 -3.04 -5.73
CA TYR A 113 -8.51 -2.62 -6.09
C TYR A 113 -8.48 -1.91 -7.45
N LYS A 114 -9.23 -2.40 -8.43
CA LYS A 114 -9.36 -1.76 -9.74
C LYS A 114 -9.92 -0.34 -9.59
N GLU A 115 -10.99 -0.17 -8.84
CA GLU A 115 -11.55 1.15 -8.56
C GLU A 115 -10.54 2.09 -7.92
N LEU A 116 -9.79 1.63 -6.89
CA LEU A 116 -8.75 2.42 -6.24
C LEU A 116 -7.66 2.85 -7.22
N MET A 117 -7.26 1.99 -8.15
CA MET A 117 -6.29 2.31 -9.20
C MET A 117 -6.87 3.34 -10.18
N GLU A 118 -8.08 3.15 -10.67
CA GLU A 118 -8.74 4.06 -11.63
C GLU A 118 -8.92 5.47 -11.04
N LEU A 119 -9.30 5.58 -9.77
CA LEU A 119 -9.48 6.85 -9.09
C LEU A 119 -8.15 7.61 -8.84
N GLN A 120 -7.03 6.89 -8.71
CA GLN A 120 -5.74 7.50 -8.37
C GLN A 120 -4.81 7.67 -9.58
N ARG A 121 -5.05 7.01 -10.71
CA ARG A 121 -4.12 6.91 -11.86
C ARG A 121 -3.60 8.26 -12.39
N TYR A 122 -4.38 9.33 -12.29
CA TYR A 122 -3.99 10.66 -12.75
C TYR A 122 -3.24 11.47 -11.68
N HIS A 123 -3.08 10.90 -10.51
CA HIS A 123 -2.47 11.56 -9.36
C HIS A 123 -1.12 10.95 -8.97
N VAL A 124 -0.71 9.83 -9.57
CA VAL A 124 0.47 9.05 -9.18
C VAL A 124 1.25 8.57 -10.40
N ASP A 125 2.51 8.19 -10.16
CA ASP A 125 3.40 7.60 -11.17
C ASP A 125 3.35 6.07 -11.12
N GLY A 126 2.80 5.48 -10.04
CA GLY A 126 2.67 4.04 -9.88
C GLY A 126 1.85 3.62 -8.66
N PHE A 127 1.78 2.31 -8.43
CA PHE A 127 1.01 1.71 -7.35
C PHE A 127 1.87 0.76 -6.51
N LEU A 128 1.67 0.81 -5.20
CA LEU A 128 2.26 -0.10 -4.22
C LEU A 128 1.14 -0.82 -3.46
N ALA A 129 0.91 -2.09 -3.79
CA ALA A 129 0.08 -2.96 -2.98
C ALA A 129 0.90 -3.42 -1.78
N GLU A 130 0.56 -2.92 -0.60
CA GLU A 130 1.39 -3.08 0.58
C GLU A 130 0.69 -3.83 1.73
N THR A 131 1.51 -4.55 2.53
CA THR A 131 1.05 -5.23 3.75
C THR A 131 0.01 -6.32 3.48
N LEU A 132 0.05 -6.93 2.29
CA LEU A 132 -0.88 -8.00 1.94
C LEU A 132 -0.56 -9.25 2.74
N SER A 133 -1.59 -9.85 3.31
CA SER A 133 -1.49 -10.93 4.29
C SER A 133 -1.73 -12.32 3.71
N SER A 134 -2.30 -12.42 2.50
CA SER A 134 -2.75 -13.67 1.89
C SER A 134 -2.44 -13.74 0.39
N ILE A 135 -2.44 -14.97 -0.13
CA ILE A 135 -2.31 -15.22 -1.58
C ILE A 135 -3.48 -14.57 -2.33
N ALA A 136 -4.69 -14.70 -1.79
CA ALA A 136 -5.90 -14.17 -2.42
C ALA A 136 -5.84 -12.63 -2.59
N GLU A 137 -5.31 -11.88 -1.61
CA GLU A 137 -5.10 -10.43 -1.74
C GLU A 137 -4.08 -10.10 -2.83
N GLY A 138 -2.95 -10.83 -2.86
CA GLY A 138 -1.90 -10.65 -3.86
C GLY A 138 -2.38 -10.94 -5.28
N GLU A 139 -3.11 -12.03 -5.48
CA GLU A 139 -3.70 -12.38 -6.76
C GLU A 139 -4.74 -11.36 -7.21
N ALA A 140 -5.66 -10.97 -6.31
CA ALA A 140 -6.73 -10.02 -6.62
C ALA A 140 -6.19 -8.66 -7.08
N VAL A 141 -5.18 -8.10 -6.39
CA VAL A 141 -4.61 -6.81 -6.77
C VAL A 141 -3.86 -6.87 -8.10
N LEU A 142 -3.18 -7.99 -8.40
CA LEU A 142 -2.49 -8.17 -9.68
C LEU A 142 -3.44 -8.33 -10.86
N LEU A 143 -4.54 -9.08 -10.68
CA LEU A 143 -5.60 -9.18 -11.67
C LEU A 143 -6.31 -7.84 -11.90
N ALA A 144 -6.54 -7.07 -10.83
CA ALA A 144 -7.07 -5.71 -10.93
C ALA A 144 -6.13 -4.80 -11.74
N ALA A 145 -4.82 -4.89 -11.52
CA ALA A 145 -3.82 -4.11 -12.24
C ALA A 145 -3.80 -4.44 -13.75
N GLN A 146 -3.94 -5.72 -14.11
CA GLN A 146 -4.05 -6.14 -15.51
C GLN A 146 -5.31 -5.56 -16.17
N GLU A 147 -6.46 -5.59 -15.48
CA GLU A 147 -7.71 -5.01 -16.00
C GLU A 147 -7.67 -3.47 -16.09
N ALA A 148 -6.95 -2.81 -15.17
CA ALA A 148 -6.75 -1.36 -15.19
C ALA A 148 -5.64 -0.90 -16.15
N ASP A 149 -4.99 -1.82 -16.86
CA ASP A 149 -3.84 -1.57 -17.74
C ASP A 149 -2.74 -0.75 -17.04
N THR A 150 -2.28 -1.23 -15.88
CA THR A 150 -1.24 -0.59 -15.07
C THR A 150 -0.32 -1.61 -14.40
N GLY A 151 0.86 -1.15 -13.98
CA GLY A 151 1.78 -1.97 -13.18
C GLY A 151 1.61 -1.71 -11.68
N VAL A 152 1.93 -2.73 -10.87
CA VAL A 152 1.88 -2.63 -9.42
C VAL A 152 3.11 -3.28 -8.78
N HIS A 153 3.70 -2.61 -7.78
CA HIS A 153 4.65 -3.20 -6.85
C HIS A 153 3.88 -3.98 -5.79
N LEU A 154 4.25 -5.23 -5.54
CA LEU A 154 3.55 -6.13 -4.62
C LEU A 154 4.37 -6.32 -3.34
N ALA A 155 3.80 -5.98 -2.18
CA ALA A 155 4.46 -6.17 -0.90
C ALA A 155 3.62 -7.07 0.04
N PHE A 156 4.18 -8.21 0.40
CA PHE A 156 3.61 -9.12 1.39
C PHE A 156 4.14 -8.82 2.80
N THR A 157 3.31 -9.11 3.80
CA THR A 157 3.72 -9.17 5.19
C THR A 157 3.79 -10.60 5.67
N VAL A 158 4.90 -10.96 6.31
CA VAL A 158 5.17 -12.31 6.82
C VAL A 158 5.00 -12.38 8.33
N GLN A 159 4.89 -13.58 8.89
CA GLN A 159 4.82 -13.81 10.33
C GLN A 159 6.16 -13.39 10.97
N ASP A 160 6.11 -12.80 12.15
CA ASP A 160 7.32 -12.34 12.84
C ASP A 160 8.17 -13.51 13.36
N GLU A 161 7.53 -14.65 13.65
CA GLU A 161 8.18 -15.88 14.14
C GLU A 161 8.65 -16.80 13.00
N ASP A 162 8.06 -16.67 11.79
CA ASP A 162 8.38 -17.50 10.63
C ASP A 162 8.24 -16.69 9.33
N GLY A 163 9.33 -16.10 8.88
CA GLY A 163 9.38 -15.29 7.66
C GLY A 163 9.15 -16.05 6.35
N THR A 164 8.99 -17.38 6.42
CA THR A 164 8.62 -18.21 5.26
C THR A 164 7.09 -18.32 5.07
N ARG A 165 6.31 -17.71 5.97
CA ARG A 165 4.84 -17.72 5.94
C ARG A 165 4.27 -16.31 5.94
N LEU A 166 3.21 -16.12 5.15
CA LEU A 166 2.37 -14.92 5.21
C LEU A 166 1.63 -14.85 6.55
N ARG A 167 1.09 -13.69 6.90
CA ARG A 167 0.25 -13.52 8.11
C ARG A 167 -0.99 -14.42 8.10
N SER A 168 -1.49 -14.81 6.94
CA SER A 168 -2.55 -15.83 6.78
C SER A 168 -2.16 -17.22 7.26
N GLY A 169 -0.86 -17.51 7.32
CA GLY A 169 -0.30 -18.84 7.56
C GLY A 169 0.07 -19.62 6.29
N GLU A 170 -0.30 -19.11 5.11
CA GLU A 170 0.08 -19.67 3.82
C GLU A 170 1.61 -19.57 3.60
N LEU A 171 2.19 -20.50 2.82
CA LEU A 171 3.61 -20.41 2.50
C LEU A 171 3.90 -19.22 1.57
N LEU A 172 4.95 -18.48 1.87
CA LEU A 172 5.43 -17.40 1.00
C LEU A 172 5.80 -17.96 -0.40
N GLU A 173 6.37 -19.16 -0.46
CA GLU A 173 6.68 -19.82 -1.73
C GLU A 173 5.44 -20.07 -2.59
N ASP A 174 4.30 -20.45 -2.00
CA ASP A 174 3.04 -20.63 -2.71
C ASP A 174 2.49 -19.30 -3.22
N ALA A 175 2.60 -18.23 -2.43
CA ALA A 175 2.25 -16.88 -2.87
C ALA A 175 3.10 -16.43 -4.07
N LEU A 176 4.40 -16.69 -4.04
CA LEU A 176 5.29 -16.37 -5.14
C LEU A 176 4.96 -17.18 -6.39
N ARG A 177 4.63 -18.48 -6.24
CA ARG A 177 4.22 -19.33 -7.36
C ARG A 177 2.96 -18.83 -8.07
N VAL A 178 2.02 -18.23 -7.33
CA VAL A 178 0.79 -17.66 -7.89
C VAL A 178 1.04 -16.26 -8.47
N CYS A 179 1.75 -15.41 -7.74
CA CYS A 179 1.84 -13.98 -8.07
C CYS A 179 2.90 -13.64 -9.11
N VAL A 180 4.07 -14.32 -9.14
CA VAL A 180 5.14 -14.01 -10.10
C VAL A 180 4.69 -14.13 -11.56
N PRO A 181 3.93 -15.18 -11.97
CA PRO A 181 3.40 -15.28 -13.35
C PRO A 181 2.47 -14.14 -13.76
N LEU A 182 1.87 -13.42 -12.78
CA LEU A 182 0.99 -12.26 -13.02
C LEU A 182 1.79 -10.96 -13.25
N LYS A 183 3.14 -11.04 -13.24
CA LYS A 183 4.09 -9.98 -13.61
C LYS A 183 3.96 -8.69 -12.79
N PRO A 184 4.07 -8.74 -11.44
CA PRO A 184 4.24 -7.54 -10.64
C PRO A 184 5.52 -6.80 -11.07
N LEU A 185 5.55 -5.47 -10.92
CA LEU A 185 6.76 -4.66 -11.18
C LEU A 185 7.91 -5.05 -10.25
N SER A 186 7.61 -5.41 -9.03
CA SER A 186 8.54 -5.99 -8.04
C SER A 186 7.76 -6.74 -6.98
N ILE A 187 8.46 -7.63 -6.23
CA ILE A 187 7.92 -8.24 -5.02
C ILE A 187 8.79 -7.83 -3.84
N ILE A 188 8.15 -7.41 -2.77
CA ILE A 188 8.74 -6.79 -1.59
C ILE A 188 8.18 -7.48 -0.34
N LEU A 189 8.91 -7.43 0.76
CA LEU A 189 8.41 -7.78 2.10
C LEU A 189 8.36 -6.50 2.95
N ASN A 190 7.26 -6.28 3.66
CA ASN A 190 7.09 -5.10 4.52
C ASN A 190 6.34 -5.43 5.81
N CYS A 191 6.29 -4.48 6.73
CA CYS A 191 5.48 -4.56 7.95
C CYS A 191 5.71 -5.83 8.80
N SER A 192 6.92 -6.37 8.78
CA SER A 192 7.37 -7.53 9.54
C SER A 192 8.70 -7.19 10.22
N VAL A 193 9.08 -7.95 11.25
CA VAL A 193 10.39 -7.73 11.90
C VAL A 193 11.54 -8.05 10.94
N PRO A 194 12.71 -7.39 11.07
CA PRO A 194 13.83 -7.59 10.16
C PRO A 194 14.27 -9.05 10.05
N GLU A 195 14.25 -9.80 11.17
CA GLU A 195 14.66 -11.19 11.25
C GLU A 195 13.76 -12.11 10.39
N ALA A 196 12.45 -11.82 10.33
CA ALA A 196 11.51 -12.53 9.47
C ALA A 196 11.70 -12.16 7.99
N ILE A 197 11.97 -10.88 7.71
CA ILE A 197 12.29 -10.44 6.34
C ILE A 197 13.54 -11.14 5.84
N ASP A 198 14.60 -11.25 6.65
CA ASP A 198 15.83 -11.95 6.28
C ASP A 198 15.60 -13.43 5.93
N GLN A 199 14.62 -14.09 6.57
CA GLN A 199 14.22 -15.46 6.24
C GLN A 199 13.46 -15.55 4.89
N GLY A 200 12.62 -14.56 4.59
CA GLY A 200 11.82 -14.53 3.38
C GLY A 200 12.57 -14.12 2.11
N LEU A 201 13.57 -13.22 2.22
CA LEU A 201 14.31 -12.68 1.07
C LEU A 201 14.93 -13.73 0.15
N PRO A 202 15.55 -14.83 0.64
CA PRO A 202 16.07 -15.87 -0.22
C PRO A 202 15.01 -16.53 -1.11
N LEU A 203 13.76 -16.66 -0.62
CA LEU A 203 12.66 -17.24 -1.37
C LEU A 203 12.26 -16.32 -2.54
N LEU A 204 12.23 -15.01 -2.33
CA LEU A 204 11.98 -14.04 -3.39
C LEU A 204 13.04 -14.14 -4.50
N ALA A 205 14.32 -14.22 -4.11
CA ALA A 205 15.42 -14.28 -5.05
C ALA A 205 15.41 -15.56 -5.92
N VAL A 206 14.93 -16.68 -5.38
CA VAL A 206 14.76 -17.94 -6.12
C VAL A 206 13.54 -17.86 -7.04
N ALA A 207 12.40 -17.39 -6.53
CA ALA A 207 11.14 -17.33 -7.26
C ALA A 207 11.23 -16.43 -8.50
N THR A 208 11.88 -15.27 -8.40
CA THR A 208 12.07 -14.37 -9.54
C THR A 208 12.90 -14.98 -10.66
N LYS A 209 13.81 -15.89 -10.34
CA LYS A 209 14.58 -16.66 -11.35
C LYS A 209 13.79 -17.84 -11.92
N THR A 210 12.89 -18.44 -11.14
CA THR A 210 12.20 -19.68 -11.50
C THR A 210 10.88 -19.41 -12.24
N PHE A 211 10.13 -18.38 -11.82
CA PHE A 211 8.79 -18.09 -12.34
C PHE A 211 8.71 -16.79 -13.14
N GLY A 212 9.76 -15.97 -13.13
CA GLY A 212 9.79 -14.63 -13.75
C GLY A 212 10.41 -14.59 -15.16
N ALA A 213 10.62 -15.76 -15.79
CA ALA A 213 11.22 -15.85 -17.13
C ALA A 213 10.19 -15.65 -18.25
#